data_3fab76794903758397ed5667bd59639e
#
_entry.id   3fab76794903758397ed5667bd59639e
#
_cell.length_a   1.000
_cell.length_b   1.000
_cell.length_c   1.000
_cell.angle_alpha   90.00
_cell.angle_beta   90.00
_cell.angle_gamma   90.00
#
_symmetry.space_group_name_H-M   'P 1'
#
loop_
_entity.id
_entity.type
_entity.pdbx_description
1 polymer ?
#
loop_
_entity_poly.entity_id
_entity_poly.type
_entity_poly.pdbx_seq_one_letter_code
_entity_poly.pdbx_strand_id
1 'polypeptide(L)'
;MEYENYICKDRDGNMLISVDNMDEEQLSVDPLFTHCLAVVKVGDEYLLGRNKWRNRFEIFGGCAEKGETARECIARECNEEQGFQSAEITYLGAMRFLLKPDYF
;
A
#
# COMPACT_ATOMS: atom_id res chain seq x y z
N MET A 1 -19.10 -11.45 5.74
CA MET A 1 -18.80 -12.43 4.66
C MET A 1 -17.39 -12.96 4.86
N GLU A 2 -17.24 -14.26 4.83
CA GLU A 2 -15.93 -14.89 4.86
C GLU A 2 -15.51 -15.29 3.46
N TYR A 3 -14.24 -15.07 3.16
CA TYR A 3 -13.64 -15.52 1.90
C TYR A 3 -13.01 -16.88 2.15
N GLU A 4 -13.41 -17.87 1.36
CA GLU A 4 -12.80 -19.20 1.41
C GLU A 4 -11.44 -19.22 0.70
N ASN A 5 -11.25 -18.33 -0.27
CA ASN A 5 -10.03 -18.24 -1.04
C ASN A 5 -9.33 -16.91 -0.75
N TYR A 6 -8.09 -16.99 -0.33
CA TYR A 6 -7.25 -15.83 -0.10
C TYR A 6 -5.79 -16.21 -0.35
N ILE A 7 -4.94 -15.21 -0.59
CA ILE A 7 -3.51 -15.42 -0.82
C ILE A 7 -2.78 -15.63 0.50
N CYS A 8 -3.02 -14.75 1.46
CA CYS A 8 -2.44 -14.89 2.80
C CYS A 8 -3.31 -14.19 3.83
N LYS A 9 -3.09 -14.54 5.08
CA LYS A 9 -3.87 -14.06 6.21
C LYS A 9 -2.91 -13.79 7.36
N ASP A 10 -3.06 -12.64 8.03
CA ASP A 10 -2.24 -12.33 9.19
C ASP A 10 -2.88 -12.91 10.46
N ARG A 11 -2.17 -12.77 11.60
CA ARG A 11 -2.66 -13.32 12.86
C ARG A 11 -3.92 -12.62 13.37
N ASP A 12 -4.19 -11.43 12.89
CA ASP A 12 -5.36 -10.64 13.30
C ASP A 12 -6.57 -10.90 12.42
N GLY A 13 -6.41 -11.72 11.41
CA GLY A 13 -7.48 -12.13 10.52
C GLY A 13 -7.68 -11.25 9.30
N ASN A 14 -6.81 -10.26 9.07
CA ASN A 14 -6.80 -9.50 7.83
C ASN A 14 -6.30 -10.39 6.71
N MET A 15 -6.94 -10.31 5.55
CA MET A 15 -6.61 -11.18 4.42
C MET A 15 -6.24 -10.38 3.19
N LEU A 16 -5.19 -10.81 2.50
CA LEU A 16 -4.92 -10.39 1.14
C LEU A 16 -5.70 -11.32 0.22
N ILE A 17 -6.70 -10.79 -0.46
CA ILE A 17 -7.61 -11.57 -1.29
C ILE A 17 -7.03 -11.80 -2.68
N SER A 18 -6.54 -10.73 -3.32
CA SER A 18 -6.03 -10.82 -4.68
C SER A 18 -5.03 -9.72 -4.97
N VAL A 19 -4.20 -9.98 -5.97
CA VAL A 19 -3.35 -8.96 -6.60
C VAL A 19 -3.86 -8.83 -8.03
N ASP A 20 -4.42 -7.68 -8.34
CA ASP A 20 -5.11 -7.44 -9.60
C ASP A 20 -4.27 -6.58 -10.53
N ASN A 21 -4.37 -6.86 -11.82
CA ASN A 21 -3.71 -6.09 -12.87
C ASN A 21 -4.60 -4.93 -13.32
N MET A 22 -5.13 -4.19 -12.35
CA MET A 22 -6.01 -3.06 -12.60
C MET A 22 -5.20 -1.86 -13.10
N ASP A 23 -5.75 -1.15 -14.08
CA ASP A 23 -5.15 0.08 -14.59
C ASP A 23 -5.03 1.13 -13.48
N GLU A 24 -3.92 1.86 -13.46
CA GLU A 24 -3.64 2.89 -12.46
C GLU A 24 -4.74 3.96 -12.40
N GLU A 25 -5.26 4.37 -13.56
CA GLU A 25 -6.33 5.38 -13.61
C GLU A 25 -7.65 4.83 -13.05
N GLN A 26 -7.96 3.59 -13.32
CA GLN A 26 -9.15 2.93 -12.78
C GLN A 26 -9.05 2.79 -11.26
N LEU A 27 -7.88 2.45 -10.75
CA LEU A 27 -7.66 2.34 -9.32
C LEU A 27 -7.88 3.68 -8.63
N SER A 28 -7.35 4.75 -9.20
CA SER A 28 -7.41 6.08 -8.59
C SER A 28 -8.83 6.61 -8.41
N VAL A 29 -9.79 6.13 -9.21
CA VAL A 29 -11.21 6.52 -9.10
C VAL A 29 -12.08 5.45 -8.46
N ASP A 30 -11.50 4.32 -8.09
CA ASP A 30 -12.26 3.24 -7.46
C ASP A 30 -12.61 3.63 -6.02
N PRO A 31 -13.89 3.56 -5.63
CA PRO A 31 -14.29 3.92 -4.26
C PRO A 31 -13.68 3.04 -3.18
N LEU A 32 -13.17 1.86 -3.53
CA LEU A 32 -12.50 0.98 -2.59
C LEU A 32 -11.01 1.32 -2.39
N PHE A 33 -10.47 2.22 -3.21
CA PHE A 33 -9.08 2.66 -3.07
C PHE A 33 -8.92 3.53 -1.83
N THR A 34 -8.13 3.06 -0.86
CA THR A 34 -7.95 3.77 0.42
C THR A 34 -6.49 3.97 0.78
N HIS A 35 -5.60 3.11 0.30
CA HIS A 35 -4.19 3.11 0.70
C HIS A 35 -3.29 2.90 -0.49
N CYS A 36 -2.05 3.35 -0.37
CA CYS A 36 -1.00 3.03 -1.32
C CYS A 36 0.18 2.42 -0.58
N LEU A 37 0.91 1.55 -1.27
CA LEU A 37 2.11 0.90 -0.75
C LEU A 37 3.21 1.01 -1.80
N ALA A 38 4.45 1.19 -1.35
CA ALA A 38 5.59 1.27 -2.24
C ALA A 38 6.67 0.27 -1.86
N VAL A 39 7.19 -0.41 -2.87
CA VAL A 39 8.43 -1.15 -2.76
C VAL A 39 9.54 -0.22 -3.24
N VAL A 40 10.43 0.17 -2.35
CA VAL A 40 11.48 1.14 -2.66
C VAL A 40 12.79 0.41 -2.94
N LYS A 41 13.35 0.65 -4.12
CA LYS A 41 14.59 0.03 -4.55
C LYS A 41 15.66 1.10 -4.76
N VAL A 42 16.83 0.87 -4.21
CA VAL A 42 18.02 1.72 -4.39
C VAL A 42 19.16 0.82 -4.85
N GLY A 43 19.57 0.95 -6.11
CA GLY A 43 20.52 0.02 -6.71
C GLY A 43 19.94 -1.38 -6.72
N ASP A 44 20.62 -2.32 -6.09
CA ASP A 44 20.15 -3.71 -5.99
C ASP A 44 19.53 -4.05 -4.64
N GLU A 45 19.30 -3.04 -3.81
CA GLU A 45 18.78 -3.24 -2.47
C GLU A 45 17.36 -2.66 -2.32
N TYR A 46 16.59 -3.27 -1.43
CA TYR A 46 15.26 -2.80 -1.09
C TYR A 46 15.27 -2.16 0.28
N LEU A 47 14.57 -1.02 0.43
CA LEU A 47 14.49 -0.31 1.68
C LEU A 47 13.19 -0.63 2.41
N LEU A 48 13.30 -0.79 3.72
CA LEU A 48 12.14 -0.91 4.60
C LEU A 48 12.19 0.20 5.63
N GLY A 49 11.03 0.75 5.95
CA GLY A 49 10.92 1.72 7.03
C GLY A 49 10.76 1.00 8.36
N ARG A 50 11.40 1.54 9.40
CA ARG A 50 11.19 0.99 10.74
C ARG A 50 10.07 1.75 11.44
N ASN A 51 9.01 1.03 11.80
CA ASN A 51 7.91 1.62 12.57
C ASN A 51 8.28 1.52 14.06
N LYS A 52 8.54 2.66 14.69
CA LYS A 52 8.95 2.73 16.09
C LYS A 52 7.85 2.28 17.04
N TRP A 53 6.61 2.54 16.67
CA TRP A 53 5.45 2.23 17.51
C TRP A 53 5.19 0.73 17.56
N ARG A 54 5.31 0.05 16.40
CA ARG A 54 5.14 -1.40 16.29
C ARG A 54 6.43 -2.17 16.42
N ASN A 55 7.57 -1.46 16.48
CA ASN A 55 8.91 -2.04 16.61
C ASN A 55 9.19 -3.11 15.56
N ARG A 56 8.90 -2.80 14.29
CA ARG A 56 9.15 -3.71 13.18
C ARG A 56 9.42 -2.94 11.89
N PHE A 57 10.00 -3.63 10.92
CA PHE A 57 10.25 -3.08 9.59
C PHE A 57 9.01 -3.29 8.72
N GLU A 58 8.68 -2.27 7.93
CA GLU A 58 7.49 -2.27 7.08
C GLU A 58 7.80 -1.63 5.75
N ILE A 59 7.03 -1.99 4.70
CA ILE A 59 7.10 -1.28 3.43
C ILE A 59 6.45 0.10 3.59
N PHE A 60 6.85 1.03 2.72
CA PHE A 60 6.35 2.40 2.79
C PHE A 60 4.94 2.51 2.23
N GLY A 61 4.16 3.41 2.78
CA GLY A 61 2.84 3.69 2.29
C GLY A 61 1.97 4.37 3.33
N GLY A 62 0.72 4.58 2.96
CA GLY A 62 -0.23 5.22 3.86
C GLY A 62 -1.58 5.44 3.20
N CYS A 63 -2.45 6.16 3.90
CA CYS A 63 -3.79 6.45 3.43
C CYS A 63 -3.78 7.51 2.35
N ALA A 64 -4.61 7.31 1.33
CA ALA A 64 -4.82 8.34 0.31
C ALA A 64 -5.67 9.46 0.89
N GLU A 65 -5.33 10.70 0.57
CA GLU A 65 -6.13 11.86 0.92
C GLU A 65 -7.24 12.04 -0.12
N LYS A 66 -8.30 12.74 0.28
CA LYS A 66 -9.45 12.95 -0.58
C LYS A 66 -9.03 13.64 -1.90
N GLY A 67 -9.43 13.05 -3.01
CA GLY A 67 -9.11 13.57 -4.34
C GLY A 67 -7.71 13.26 -4.83
N GLU A 68 -6.93 12.56 -4.05
CA GLU A 68 -5.56 12.20 -4.41
C GLU A 68 -5.55 10.97 -5.30
N THR A 69 -4.76 11.00 -6.39
CA THR A 69 -4.55 9.81 -7.21
C THR A 69 -3.60 8.86 -6.49
N ALA A 70 -3.54 7.61 -6.96
CA ALA A 70 -2.62 6.63 -6.40
C ALA A 70 -1.16 7.11 -6.48
N ARG A 71 -0.77 7.69 -7.61
CA ARG A 71 0.59 8.19 -7.82
C ARG A 71 0.90 9.38 -6.90
N GLU A 72 -0.05 10.30 -6.75
CA GLU A 72 0.10 11.44 -5.84
C GLU A 72 0.23 10.97 -4.39
N CYS A 73 -0.57 9.98 -4.02
CA CYS A 73 -0.53 9.39 -2.68
C CYS A 73 0.86 8.83 -2.36
N ILE A 74 1.39 7.98 -3.24
CA ILE A 74 2.67 7.33 -2.95
C ILE A 74 3.84 8.31 -3.01
N ALA A 75 3.77 9.30 -3.91
CA ALA A 75 4.80 10.33 -3.99
C ALA A 75 4.85 11.15 -2.70
N ARG A 76 3.68 11.52 -2.17
CA ARG A 76 3.59 12.26 -0.91
C ARG A 76 4.10 11.42 0.26
N GLU A 77 3.66 10.19 0.37
CA GLU A 77 4.08 9.30 1.46
C GLU A 77 5.59 9.04 1.45
N CYS A 78 6.17 8.80 0.30
CA CYS A 78 7.60 8.61 0.19
C CYS A 78 8.38 9.87 0.56
N ASN A 79 7.88 11.04 0.18
CA ASN A 79 8.51 12.30 0.53
C ASN A 79 8.41 12.58 2.04
N GLU A 80 7.25 12.34 2.64
CA GLU A 80 7.04 12.55 4.07
C GLU A 80 7.86 11.59 4.93
N GLU A 81 7.90 10.31 4.55
CA GLU A 81 8.58 9.29 5.34
C GLU A 81 10.09 9.24 5.11
N GLN A 82 10.55 9.53 3.89
CA GLN A 82 11.93 9.30 3.50
C GLN A 82 12.63 10.51 2.87
N GLY A 83 11.90 11.57 2.57
CA GLY A 83 12.45 12.74 1.91
C GLY A 83 12.78 12.52 0.43
N PHE A 84 12.25 11.48 -0.20
CA PHE A 84 12.47 11.22 -1.62
C PHE A 84 11.62 12.16 -2.45
N GLN A 85 12.26 13.09 -3.15
CA GLN A 85 11.55 14.08 -3.95
C GLN A 85 11.52 13.79 -5.45
N SER A 86 12.43 12.94 -5.91
CA SER A 86 12.60 12.68 -7.34
C SER A 86 12.68 11.21 -7.68
N ALA A 87 11.98 10.38 -6.91
CA ALA A 87 11.95 8.95 -7.17
C ALA A 87 11.20 8.65 -8.47
N GLU A 88 11.70 7.70 -9.25
CA GLU A 88 10.97 7.15 -10.36
C GLU A 88 9.91 6.20 -9.82
N ILE A 89 8.66 6.40 -10.21
CA ILE A 89 7.54 5.62 -9.70
C ILE A 89 6.96 4.77 -10.83
N THR A 90 6.93 3.47 -10.61
CA THR A 90 6.34 2.51 -11.53
C THR A 90 5.14 1.84 -10.87
N TYR A 91 4.00 1.87 -11.54
CA TYR A 91 2.80 1.22 -11.05
C TYR A 91 2.90 -0.29 -11.26
N LEU A 92 2.67 -1.08 -10.22
CA LEU A 92 2.77 -2.53 -10.27
C LEU A 92 1.43 -3.25 -10.27
N GLY A 93 0.40 -2.63 -9.72
CA GLY A 93 -0.91 -3.25 -9.64
C GLY A 93 -1.66 -2.85 -8.38
N ALA A 94 -2.77 -3.51 -8.15
CA ALA A 94 -3.64 -3.25 -7.02
C ALA A 94 -3.81 -4.51 -6.16
N MET A 95 -3.82 -4.34 -4.86
CA MET A 95 -4.07 -5.43 -3.93
C MET A 95 -5.42 -5.22 -3.27
N ARG A 96 -6.17 -6.30 -3.15
CA ARG A 96 -7.47 -6.27 -2.49
C ARG A 96 -7.37 -6.97 -1.15
N PHE A 97 -7.77 -6.26 -0.10
CA PHE A 97 -7.72 -6.77 1.27
C PHE A 97 -9.12 -6.85 1.87
N LEU A 98 -9.32 -7.82 2.75
CA LEU A 98 -10.44 -7.83 3.68
C LEU A 98 -9.87 -7.52 5.06
N LEU A 99 -10.19 -6.34 5.59
CA LEU A 99 -9.69 -5.90 6.88
C LEU A 99 -10.72 -6.13 7.97
N LYS A 100 -10.26 -6.46 9.16
CA LYS A 100 -11.16 -6.65 10.30
C LYS A 100 -11.62 -5.31 10.83
N PRO A 101 -12.94 -5.15 11.11
CA PRO A 101 -13.51 -3.86 11.51
C PRO A 101 -13.02 -3.33 12.85
N ASP A 102 -12.60 -4.20 13.74
CA ASP A 102 -12.14 -3.85 15.07
C ASP A 102 -10.69 -3.36 15.11
N TYR A 103 -10.15 -3.06 13.95
CA TYR A 103 -8.80 -2.55 13.77
C TYR A 103 -8.72 -1.03 13.76
N PHE A 104 -9.81 -0.39 13.90
CA PHE A 104 -9.86 1.08 13.84
C PHE A 104 -10.05 1.69 15.20
#